data_eadc963fad3d1f92b9e547190f4e940a
#
_entry.id   eadc963fad3d1f92b9e547190f4e940a
#
_cell.length_a   1.000
_cell.length_b   1.000
_cell.length_c   1.000
_cell.angle_alpha   90.00
_cell.angle_beta   90.00
_cell.angle_gamma   90.00
#
_symmetry.space_group_name_H-M   'P 1'
#
loop_
_entity.id
_entity.type
_entity.pdbx_description
1 polymer ?
#
loop_
_entity_poly.entity_id
_entity_poly.type
_entity_poly.pdbx_seq_one_letter_code
_entity_poly.pdbx_strand_id
1 'polypeptide(L)'
;MKAIILSAGQGSRLGHLTDDRPKCLIEFAGRSLLDWQLDALAANGVDEVVVVTGFRDDQIEAVLAARSGGPKVRTFFNPFFKVADNLGSLYLVRGELTGECLVWNGDTLVSNALMARVVENAGRDGICVTIDRKPAYDDDDMKVIVADDGRLRAIGKRIKEGVNAESIGLLAFRGGGAERFADAIDRAMRTSEGTTIWYLRVIHHLAQNGEVWTLDIEGEEWGEVDFPEDVAPAEAMVTGWRA
;
A
#
# COMPACT_ATOMS: atom_id res chain seq x y z
N MET A 1 15.27 1.10 7.29
CA MET A 1 14.16 1.47 6.35
C MET A 1 12.88 1.69 7.14
N LYS A 2 12.02 2.62 6.74
CA LYS A 2 10.73 2.93 7.36
C LYS A 2 9.58 2.47 6.45
N ALA A 3 8.43 2.10 7.01
CA ALA A 3 7.22 1.86 6.23
C ALA A 3 6.06 2.76 6.69
N ILE A 4 5.19 3.13 5.75
CA ILE A 4 3.93 3.84 5.99
C ILE A 4 2.81 2.92 5.51
N ILE A 5 1.89 2.53 6.41
CA ILE A 5 0.72 1.71 6.09
C ILE A 5 -0.52 2.59 6.11
N LEU A 6 -1.31 2.55 5.04
CA LEU A 6 -2.52 3.35 4.88
C LEU A 6 -3.76 2.57 5.33
N SER A 7 -4.13 2.69 6.61
CA SER A 7 -5.21 1.95 7.25
C SER A 7 -6.33 2.85 7.78
N ALA A 8 -6.55 4.03 7.18
CA ALA A 8 -7.54 4.99 7.67
C ALA A 8 -8.99 4.66 7.25
N GLY A 9 -9.17 3.90 6.15
CA GLY A 9 -10.47 3.61 5.59
C GLY A 9 -11.28 2.58 6.38
N GLN A 10 -12.61 2.66 6.28
CA GLN A 10 -13.52 1.68 6.88
C GLN A 10 -13.53 0.34 6.15
N GLY A 11 -13.43 0.35 4.80
CA GLY A 11 -13.62 -0.86 3.99
C GLY A 11 -15.10 -1.23 3.83
N SER A 12 -15.97 -0.26 3.62
CA SER A 12 -17.44 -0.45 3.62
C SER A 12 -17.97 -1.47 2.61
N ARG A 13 -17.20 -1.79 1.57
CA ARG A 13 -17.53 -2.85 0.58
C ARG A 13 -17.55 -4.25 1.18
N LEU A 14 -16.87 -4.46 2.30
CA LEU A 14 -16.85 -5.73 3.05
C LEU A 14 -18.10 -5.96 3.92
N GLY A 15 -19.05 -5.00 3.92
CA GLY A 15 -20.32 -5.10 4.64
C GLY A 15 -20.12 -5.36 6.13
N HIS A 16 -20.86 -6.34 6.66
CA HIS A 16 -20.89 -6.66 8.09
C HIS A 16 -19.51 -6.96 8.72
N LEU A 17 -18.50 -7.29 7.92
CA LEU A 17 -17.14 -7.55 8.42
C LEU A 17 -16.44 -6.28 8.91
N THR A 18 -16.92 -5.09 8.47
CA THR A 18 -16.32 -3.79 8.80
C THR A 18 -17.32 -2.79 9.37
N ASP A 19 -18.50 -3.23 9.82
CA ASP A 19 -19.50 -2.34 10.44
C ASP A 19 -18.97 -1.67 11.72
N ASP A 20 -18.25 -2.43 12.55
CA ASP A 20 -17.71 -2.02 13.82
C ASP A 20 -16.20 -2.22 13.98
N ARG A 21 -15.52 -2.67 12.93
CA ARG A 21 -14.10 -3.04 12.92
C ARG A 21 -13.39 -2.44 11.71
N PRO A 22 -12.18 -1.85 11.85
CA PRO A 22 -11.39 -1.43 10.71
C PRO A 22 -10.99 -2.62 9.83
N LYS A 23 -10.95 -2.44 8.53
CA LYS A 23 -10.57 -3.45 7.54
C LYS A 23 -9.25 -4.15 7.88
N CYS A 24 -8.23 -3.39 8.30
CA CYS A 24 -6.92 -3.92 8.66
C CYS A 24 -6.92 -4.83 9.91
N LEU A 25 -8.02 -4.88 10.67
CA LEU A 25 -8.20 -5.78 11.81
C LEU A 25 -9.06 -7.01 11.48
N ILE A 26 -9.44 -7.24 10.23
CA ILE A 26 -10.01 -8.53 9.81
C ILE A 26 -8.93 -9.60 10.02
N GLU A 27 -9.35 -10.74 10.59
CA GLU A 27 -8.43 -11.83 10.92
C GLU A 27 -8.38 -12.88 9.82
N PHE A 28 -7.17 -13.32 9.51
CA PHE A 28 -6.84 -14.42 8.61
C PHE A 28 -5.92 -15.38 9.34
N ALA A 29 -6.28 -16.65 9.42
CA ALA A 29 -5.58 -17.67 10.19
C ALA A 29 -5.31 -17.24 11.65
N GLY A 30 -6.29 -16.55 12.29
CA GLY A 30 -6.23 -16.10 13.68
C GLY A 30 -5.27 -14.93 13.95
N ARG A 31 -4.95 -14.12 12.92
CA ARG A 31 -4.12 -12.91 13.01
C ARG A 31 -4.73 -11.82 12.14
N SER A 32 -4.69 -10.57 12.61
CA SER A 32 -5.18 -9.45 11.81
C SER A 32 -4.35 -9.24 10.54
N LEU A 33 -4.98 -8.67 9.50
CA LEU A 33 -4.27 -8.25 8.30
C LEU A 33 -3.09 -7.34 8.65
N LEU A 34 -3.27 -6.40 9.58
CA LEU A 34 -2.21 -5.53 10.06
C LEU A 34 -1.05 -6.30 10.71
N ASP A 35 -1.35 -7.37 11.48
CA ASP A 35 -0.30 -8.22 12.07
C ASP A 35 0.52 -8.94 11.00
N TRP A 36 -0.12 -9.44 9.94
CA TRP A 36 0.59 -10.03 8.81
C TRP A 36 1.51 -9.02 8.14
N GLN A 37 1.05 -7.79 7.93
CA GLN A 37 1.87 -6.73 7.37
C GLN A 37 3.07 -6.38 8.26
N LEU A 38 2.85 -6.20 9.55
CA LEU A 38 3.91 -5.87 10.50
C LEU A 38 4.96 -6.97 10.63
N ASP A 39 4.55 -8.24 10.55
CA ASP A 39 5.48 -9.36 10.61
C ASP A 39 6.32 -9.48 9.34
N ALA A 40 5.71 -9.29 8.16
CA ALA A 40 6.46 -9.27 6.90
C ALA A 40 7.51 -8.15 6.90
N LEU A 41 7.17 -6.97 7.42
CA LEU A 41 8.12 -5.86 7.58
C LEU A 41 9.25 -6.19 8.55
N ALA A 42 8.91 -6.73 9.73
CA ALA A 42 9.89 -7.12 10.75
C ALA A 42 10.88 -8.17 10.25
N ALA A 43 10.38 -9.20 9.57
CA ALA A 43 11.21 -10.29 9.02
C ALA A 43 12.20 -9.79 7.96
N ASN A 44 11.93 -8.62 7.35
CA ASN A 44 12.76 -8.02 6.31
C ASN A 44 13.51 -6.75 6.77
N GLY A 45 13.73 -6.59 8.09
CA GLY A 45 14.57 -5.54 8.65
C GLY A 45 13.99 -4.12 8.53
N VAL A 46 12.68 -3.99 8.44
CA VAL A 46 11.99 -2.70 8.56
C VAL A 46 11.67 -2.44 10.02
N ASP A 47 12.40 -1.51 10.63
CA ASP A 47 12.38 -1.31 12.10
C ASP A 47 11.36 -0.26 12.56
N GLU A 48 10.90 0.60 11.67
CA GLU A 48 9.94 1.67 11.99
C GLU A 48 8.75 1.62 11.04
N VAL A 49 7.54 1.71 11.62
CA VAL A 49 6.28 1.75 10.86
C VAL A 49 5.40 2.89 11.35
N VAL A 50 4.85 3.64 10.41
CA VAL A 50 3.79 4.62 10.66
C VAL A 50 2.49 4.06 10.09
N VAL A 51 1.52 3.80 10.94
CA VAL A 51 0.18 3.37 10.53
C VAL A 51 -0.74 4.58 10.52
N VAL A 52 -1.23 4.95 9.33
CA VAL A 52 -2.23 6.02 9.21
C VAL A 52 -3.59 5.43 9.52
N THR A 53 -4.18 5.88 10.63
CA THR A 53 -5.46 5.39 11.15
C THR A 53 -6.61 6.39 10.85
N GLY A 54 -7.85 5.94 11.03
CA GLY A 54 -9.03 6.78 10.83
C GLY A 54 -10.27 6.14 11.43
N PHE A 55 -10.99 5.29 10.67
CA PHE A 55 -12.15 4.58 11.20
C PHE A 55 -11.74 3.65 12.34
N ARG A 56 -12.39 3.84 13.52
CA ARG A 56 -12.15 3.03 14.74
C ARG A 56 -10.66 2.89 15.09
N ASP A 57 -9.94 4.00 15.05
CA ASP A 57 -8.51 4.06 15.41
C ASP A 57 -8.25 3.55 16.84
N ASP A 58 -9.21 3.72 17.76
CA ASP A 58 -9.20 3.16 19.11
C ASP A 58 -8.91 1.65 19.13
N GLN A 59 -9.46 0.90 18.19
CA GLN A 59 -9.24 -0.54 18.09
C GLN A 59 -7.84 -0.87 17.55
N ILE A 60 -7.37 -0.11 16.55
CA ILE A 60 -6.01 -0.28 16.02
C ILE A 60 -4.98 -0.02 17.11
N GLU A 61 -5.14 1.07 17.86
CA GLU A 61 -4.25 1.41 18.97
C GLU A 61 -4.24 0.34 20.07
N ALA A 62 -5.41 -0.23 20.39
CA ALA A 62 -5.52 -1.31 21.36
C ALA A 62 -4.76 -2.58 20.93
N VAL A 63 -4.90 -2.97 19.65
CA VAL A 63 -4.17 -4.12 19.06
C VAL A 63 -2.66 -3.86 19.07
N LEU A 64 -2.22 -2.68 18.65
CA LEU A 64 -0.80 -2.32 18.65
C LEU A 64 -0.20 -2.25 20.03
N ALA A 65 -0.94 -1.75 21.04
CA ALA A 65 -0.51 -1.70 22.43
C ALA A 65 -0.36 -3.10 23.07
N ALA A 66 -1.16 -4.07 22.63
CA ALA A 66 -1.10 -5.46 23.09
C ALA A 66 0.01 -6.27 22.38
N ARG A 67 0.55 -5.77 21.27
CA ARG A 67 1.57 -6.45 20.49
C ARG A 67 2.91 -6.45 21.22
N SER A 68 3.58 -7.60 21.22
CA SER A 68 4.94 -7.76 21.73
C SER A 68 5.90 -8.09 20.57
N GLY A 69 6.99 -7.34 20.47
CA GLY A 69 8.00 -7.52 19.40
C GLY A 69 7.59 -6.91 18.06
N GLY A 70 8.45 -7.09 17.05
CA GLY A 70 8.28 -6.52 15.71
C GLY A 70 8.85 -5.09 15.59
N PRO A 71 8.45 -4.34 14.56
CA PRO A 71 8.93 -2.99 14.33
C PRO A 71 8.38 -2.01 15.39
N LYS A 72 9.05 -0.89 15.56
CA LYS A 72 8.53 0.23 16.33
C LYS A 72 7.38 0.88 15.55
N VAL A 73 6.16 0.72 16.05
CA VAL A 73 4.95 1.25 15.40
C VAL A 73 4.52 2.57 16.05
N ARG A 74 4.15 3.54 15.21
CA ARG A 74 3.46 4.78 15.60
C ARG A 74 2.18 4.91 14.80
N THR A 75 1.11 5.34 15.42
CA THR A 75 -0.14 5.70 14.74
C THR A 75 -0.15 7.17 14.36
N PHE A 76 -0.85 7.50 13.27
CA PHE A 76 -1.16 8.87 12.89
C PHE A 76 -2.64 8.94 12.49
N PHE A 77 -3.44 9.59 13.31
CA PHE A 77 -4.88 9.71 13.07
C PHE A 77 -5.20 10.69 11.94
N ASN A 78 -5.94 10.22 10.94
CA ASN A 78 -6.47 11.05 9.86
C ASN A 78 -7.94 11.42 10.18
N PRO A 79 -8.25 12.65 10.62
CA PRO A 79 -9.63 13.07 10.90
C PRO A 79 -10.47 13.25 9.63
N PHE A 80 -9.85 13.24 8.47
CA PHE A 80 -10.49 13.48 7.17
C PHE A 80 -10.81 12.19 6.40
N PHE A 81 -10.66 11.01 7.02
CA PHE A 81 -10.78 9.71 6.36
C PHE A 81 -12.13 9.46 5.65
N LYS A 82 -13.20 10.20 6.02
CA LYS A 82 -14.52 10.12 5.35
C LYS A 82 -14.70 11.09 4.20
N VAL A 83 -13.86 12.13 4.11
CA VAL A 83 -14.05 13.24 3.16
C VAL A 83 -12.86 13.46 2.24
N ALA A 84 -11.76 12.76 2.48
CA ALA A 84 -10.60 12.77 1.61
C ALA A 84 -10.19 11.34 1.25
N ASP A 85 -9.75 11.16 0.02
CA ASP A 85 -9.19 9.91 -0.46
C ASP A 85 -7.79 9.65 0.14
N ASN A 86 -7.16 8.53 -0.17
CA ASN A 86 -5.90 8.10 0.44
C ASN A 86 -4.71 9.05 0.20
N LEU A 87 -4.79 9.94 -0.80
CA LEU A 87 -3.83 11.05 -0.93
C LEU A 87 -3.86 11.96 0.30
N GLY A 88 -5.06 12.22 0.87
CA GLY A 88 -5.21 12.98 2.12
C GLY A 88 -4.49 12.32 3.29
N SER A 89 -4.54 10.99 3.39
CA SER A 89 -3.80 10.22 4.41
C SER A 89 -2.29 10.44 4.27
N LEU A 90 -1.75 10.32 3.06
CA LEU A 90 -0.32 10.55 2.80
C LEU A 90 0.09 12.00 3.00
N TYR A 91 -0.77 12.96 2.66
CA TYR A 91 -0.50 14.37 2.90
C TYR A 91 -0.24 14.67 4.39
N LEU A 92 -1.03 14.08 5.28
CA LEU A 92 -0.88 14.27 6.72
C LEU A 92 0.48 13.74 7.23
N VAL A 93 0.96 12.64 6.68
CA VAL A 93 2.23 12.02 7.07
C VAL A 93 3.36 12.25 6.08
N ARG A 94 3.23 13.24 5.17
CA ARG A 94 4.25 13.47 4.13
C ARG A 94 5.65 13.79 4.67
N GLY A 95 5.73 14.30 5.89
CA GLY A 95 7.02 14.49 6.59
C GLY A 95 7.73 13.19 6.96
N GLU A 96 7.04 12.05 6.89
CA GLU A 96 7.61 10.71 7.07
C GLU A 96 8.20 10.13 5.78
N LEU A 97 7.86 10.71 4.62
CA LEU A 97 8.38 10.33 3.31
C LEU A 97 9.80 10.90 3.15
N THR A 98 10.76 10.26 3.79
CA THR A 98 12.17 10.67 3.80
C THR A 98 13.10 9.48 3.67
N GLY A 99 14.16 9.65 2.90
CA GLY A 99 15.19 8.63 2.72
C GLY A 99 14.65 7.35 2.07
N GLU A 100 15.02 6.20 2.61
CA GLU A 100 14.50 4.91 2.16
C GLU A 100 13.24 4.55 2.92
N CYS A 101 12.11 4.47 2.21
CA CYS A 101 10.84 4.10 2.82
C CYS A 101 9.93 3.30 1.88
N LEU A 102 8.93 2.65 2.50
CA LEU A 102 7.84 1.95 1.82
C LEU A 102 6.54 2.71 2.06
N VAL A 103 5.62 2.68 1.08
CA VAL A 103 4.21 3.02 1.25
C VAL A 103 3.40 1.79 0.88
N TRP A 104 2.53 1.34 1.78
CA TRP A 104 1.77 0.12 1.63
C TRP A 104 0.30 0.33 1.94
N ASN A 105 -0.58 -0.14 1.07
CA ASN A 105 -2.02 -0.12 1.31
C ASN A 105 -2.37 -1.05 2.47
N GLY A 106 -3.27 -0.60 3.34
CA GLY A 106 -3.68 -1.33 4.54
C GLY A 106 -4.61 -2.52 4.29
N ASP A 107 -4.87 -2.86 3.04
CA ASP A 107 -5.73 -3.95 2.58
C ASP A 107 -4.98 -5.04 1.79
N THR A 108 -3.70 -4.87 1.59
CA THR A 108 -2.88 -5.76 0.78
C THR A 108 -2.05 -6.69 1.65
N LEU A 109 -2.16 -7.99 1.43
CA LEU A 109 -1.32 -9.04 1.98
C LEU A 109 -0.23 -9.39 0.97
N VAL A 110 1.00 -9.58 1.43
CA VAL A 110 2.10 -10.10 0.60
C VAL A 110 2.87 -11.17 1.36
N SER A 111 3.40 -12.15 0.65
CA SER A 111 4.27 -13.16 1.22
C SER A 111 5.57 -12.56 1.78
N ASN A 112 6.20 -13.23 2.72
CA ASN A 112 7.51 -12.80 3.24
C ASN A 112 8.58 -12.77 2.13
N ALA A 113 8.51 -13.68 1.16
CA ALA A 113 9.40 -13.71 0.00
C ALA A 113 9.21 -12.47 -0.89
N LEU A 114 7.96 -12.08 -1.14
CA LEU A 114 7.67 -10.85 -1.89
C LEU A 114 8.17 -9.60 -1.15
N MET A 115 7.96 -9.50 0.16
CA MET A 115 8.47 -8.38 0.94
C MET A 115 9.99 -8.32 0.91
N ALA A 116 10.69 -9.47 1.05
CA ALA A 116 12.16 -9.54 0.91
C ALA A 116 12.60 -9.01 -0.45
N ARG A 117 11.95 -9.45 -1.52
CA ARG A 117 12.22 -9.00 -2.88
C ARG A 117 12.05 -7.48 -3.03
N VAL A 118 10.98 -6.90 -2.46
CA VAL A 118 10.74 -5.44 -2.49
C VAL A 118 11.84 -4.69 -1.73
N VAL A 119 12.19 -5.15 -0.53
CA VAL A 119 13.23 -4.53 0.29
C VAL A 119 14.61 -4.63 -0.36
N GLU A 120 14.96 -5.76 -0.95
CA GLU A 120 16.28 -5.98 -1.59
C GLU A 120 16.39 -5.25 -2.94
N ASN A 121 15.35 -5.33 -3.77
CA ASN A 121 15.36 -4.78 -5.13
C ASN A 121 14.97 -3.30 -5.22
N ALA A 122 14.61 -2.68 -4.10
CA ALA A 122 14.49 -1.23 -4.04
C ALA A 122 15.83 -0.51 -4.29
N GLY A 123 16.80 -1.19 -4.91
CA GLY A 123 18.15 -0.71 -5.21
C GLY A 123 18.25 0.27 -6.37
N ARG A 124 17.16 0.53 -7.11
CA ARG A 124 17.13 1.62 -8.10
C ARG A 124 16.77 2.91 -7.40
N ASP A 125 17.56 3.94 -7.64
CA ASP A 125 17.25 5.27 -7.16
C ASP A 125 15.91 5.76 -7.71
N GLY A 126 15.08 6.33 -6.85
CA GLY A 126 13.81 6.92 -7.23
C GLY A 126 12.59 6.25 -6.59
N ILE A 127 11.54 6.14 -7.38
CA ILE A 127 10.23 5.60 -6.99
C ILE A 127 10.04 4.27 -7.70
N CYS A 128 9.68 3.22 -6.96
CA CYS A 128 9.40 1.90 -7.50
C CYS A 128 8.00 1.44 -7.12
N VAL A 129 7.18 1.08 -8.10
CA VAL A 129 5.83 0.51 -7.93
C VAL A 129 5.92 -0.99 -8.10
N THR A 130 5.47 -1.75 -7.10
CA THR A 130 5.37 -3.20 -7.21
C THR A 130 4.14 -3.56 -8.05
N ILE A 131 4.34 -4.43 -9.02
CA ILE A 131 3.32 -4.80 -10.01
C ILE A 131 3.17 -6.31 -10.13
N ASP A 132 1.97 -6.75 -10.51
CA ASP A 132 1.65 -8.11 -10.94
C ASP A 132 1.22 -8.14 -12.40
N ARG A 133 1.46 -9.29 -13.05
CA ARG A 133 1.03 -9.55 -14.43
C ARG A 133 0.07 -10.71 -14.47
N LYS A 134 -1.12 -10.47 -15.02
CA LYS A 134 -2.16 -11.49 -15.19
C LYS A 134 -2.75 -11.47 -16.61
N PRO A 135 -3.43 -12.52 -17.04
CA PRO A 135 -3.95 -12.62 -18.40
C PRO A 135 -5.01 -11.58 -18.77
N ALA A 136 -5.75 -11.06 -17.79
CA ALA A 136 -6.80 -10.05 -18.00
C ALA A 136 -6.92 -9.13 -16.79
N TYR A 137 -7.33 -7.90 -17.03
CA TYR A 137 -7.50 -6.85 -16.02
C TYR A 137 -8.94 -6.37 -16.02
N ASP A 138 -9.58 -6.30 -14.84
CA ASP A 138 -10.95 -5.84 -14.67
C ASP A 138 -11.05 -4.35 -14.27
N ASP A 139 -12.26 -3.88 -13.96
CA ASP A 139 -12.50 -2.46 -13.67
C ASP A 139 -11.98 -2.02 -12.29
N ASP A 140 -11.81 -2.95 -11.34
CA ASP A 140 -11.26 -2.65 -10.01
C ASP A 140 -9.73 -2.63 -9.98
N ASP A 141 -9.07 -3.27 -10.94
CA ASP A 141 -7.62 -3.32 -10.99
C ASP A 141 -7.00 -1.93 -11.12
N MET A 142 -5.95 -1.69 -10.36
CA MET A 142 -5.09 -0.53 -10.56
C MET A 142 -4.15 -0.77 -11.74
N LYS A 143 -4.68 -0.60 -12.94
CA LYS A 143 -4.03 -0.91 -14.23
C LYS A 143 -2.75 -0.13 -14.43
N VAL A 144 -1.76 -0.80 -14.99
CA VAL A 144 -0.42 -0.26 -15.25
C VAL A 144 0.00 -0.51 -16.69
N ILE A 145 0.71 0.46 -17.27
CA ILE A 145 1.47 0.30 -18.50
C ILE A 145 2.94 0.42 -18.16
N VAL A 146 3.67 -0.66 -18.35
CA VAL A 146 5.13 -0.75 -18.18
C VAL A 146 5.81 -0.71 -19.53
N ALA A 147 6.83 0.13 -19.68
CA ALA A 147 7.68 0.16 -20.86
C ALA A 147 8.71 -0.99 -20.86
N ASP A 148 9.30 -1.27 -22.01
CA ASP A 148 10.31 -2.33 -22.19
C ASP A 148 11.55 -2.16 -21.30
N ASP A 149 11.86 -0.93 -20.93
CA ASP A 149 12.97 -0.61 -20.02
C ASP A 149 12.61 -0.74 -18.51
N GLY A 150 11.37 -1.16 -18.19
CA GLY A 150 10.87 -1.32 -16.82
C GLY A 150 10.36 -0.04 -16.17
N ARG A 151 10.26 1.06 -16.90
CA ARG A 151 9.66 2.30 -16.40
C ARG A 151 8.15 2.25 -16.44
N LEU A 152 7.53 2.82 -15.42
CA LEU A 152 6.09 3.09 -15.41
C LEU A 152 5.75 4.16 -16.45
N ARG A 153 4.84 3.85 -17.37
CA ARG A 153 4.29 4.80 -18.35
C ARG A 153 2.96 5.39 -17.89
N ALA A 154 2.10 4.54 -17.35
CA ALA A 154 0.82 4.98 -16.85
C ALA A 154 0.34 4.08 -15.72
N ILE A 155 -0.44 4.64 -14.80
CA ILE A 155 -1.13 3.91 -13.73
C ILE A 155 -2.51 4.55 -13.49
N GLY A 156 -3.56 3.72 -13.39
CA GLY A 156 -4.93 4.19 -13.11
C GLY A 156 -6.00 3.20 -13.53
N LYS A 157 -7.13 3.19 -12.81
CA LYS A 157 -8.25 2.26 -13.06
C LYS A 157 -8.90 2.42 -14.43
N ARG A 158 -8.87 3.64 -15.03
CA ARG A 158 -9.58 3.96 -16.27
C ARG A 158 -8.76 3.75 -17.55
N ILE A 159 -7.58 3.17 -17.45
CA ILE A 159 -6.77 2.84 -18.63
C ILE A 159 -7.46 1.70 -19.39
N LYS A 160 -7.65 1.88 -20.71
CA LYS A 160 -8.38 0.91 -21.55
C LYS A 160 -7.48 0.11 -22.49
N GLU A 161 -6.35 0.68 -22.87
CA GLU A 161 -5.47 0.09 -23.88
C GLU A 161 -4.02 0.04 -23.39
N GLY A 162 -3.27 -0.96 -23.83
CA GLY A 162 -1.85 -1.11 -23.53
C GLY A 162 -1.56 -1.58 -22.10
N VAL A 163 -2.58 -1.97 -21.32
CA VAL A 163 -2.41 -2.50 -19.96
C VAL A 163 -1.64 -3.81 -20.02
N ASN A 164 -0.55 -3.90 -19.27
CA ASN A 164 0.30 -5.09 -19.23
C ASN A 164 0.73 -5.48 -17.79
N ALA A 165 0.21 -4.78 -16.77
CA ALA A 165 0.38 -5.09 -15.37
C ALA A 165 -0.71 -4.40 -14.53
N GLU A 166 -0.76 -4.72 -13.22
CA GLU A 166 -1.49 -3.99 -12.19
C GLU A 166 -0.57 -3.63 -11.03
N SER A 167 -0.90 -2.57 -10.30
CA SER A 167 -0.20 -2.20 -9.07
C SER A 167 -0.83 -2.91 -7.88
N ILE A 168 -0.02 -3.53 -7.04
CA ILE A 168 -0.47 -4.22 -5.83
C ILE A 168 -0.56 -3.30 -4.58
N GLY A 169 -0.40 -1.99 -4.74
CA GLY A 169 -0.49 -1.05 -3.61
C GLY A 169 0.72 -1.05 -2.66
N LEU A 170 1.87 -1.52 -3.12
CA LEU A 170 3.14 -1.50 -2.39
C LEU A 170 4.21 -0.76 -3.19
N LEU A 171 4.74 0.33 -2.64
CA LEU A 171 5.73 1.19 -3.28
C LEU A 171 6.98 1.30 -2.42
N ALA A 172 8.14 1.37 -3.08
CA ALA A 172 9.43 1.61 -2.44
C ALA A 172 10.05 2.90 -2.97
N PHE A 173 10.73 3.63 -2.08
CA PHE A 173 11.36 4.92 -2.36
C PHE A 173 12.82 4.90 -1.92
N ARG A 174 13.73 5.39 -2.79
CA ARG A 174 15.15 5.55 -2.52
C ARG A 174 15.70 6.78 -3.24
N GLY A 175 16.94 7.16 -2.98
CA GLY A 175 17.68 8.18 -3.74
C GLY A 175 16.91 9.50 -3.93
N GLY A 176 16.26 10.02 -2.87
CA GLY A 176 15.45 11.23 -2.95
C GLY A 176 14.05 11.04 -3.57
N GLY A 177 13.64 9.78 -3.85
CA GLY A 177 12.30 9.48 -4.39
C GLY A 177 11.18 9.82 -3.44
N ALA A 178 11.39 9.58 -2.13
CA ALA A 178 10.43 9.88 -1.08
C ALA A 178 10.16 11.39 -0.98
N GLU A 179 11.20 12.20 -0.98
CA GLU A 179 11.12 13.66 -0.90
C GLU A 179 10.42 14.23 -2.15
N ARG A 180 10.77 13.74 -3.35
CA ARG A 180 10.09 14.14 -4.60
C ARG A 180 8.61 13.80 -4.58
N PHE A 181 8.25 12.63 -4.04
CA PHE A 181 6.85 12.24 -3.89
C PHE A 181 6.14 13.11 -2.85
N ALA A 182 6.75 13.40 -1.70
CA ALA A 182 6.21 14.30 -0.68
C ALA A 182 5.91 15.71 -1.25
N ASP A 183 6.84 16.26 -2.02
CA ASP A 183 6.66 17.54 -2.71
C ASP A 183 5.53 17.48 -3.75
N ALA A 184 5.41 16.39 -4.48
CA ALA A 184 4.34 16.20 -5.46
C ALA A 184 2.96 16.06 -4.77
N ILE A 185 2.89 15.38 -3.63
CA ILE A 185 1.69 15.29 -2.78
C ILE A 185 1.28 16.70 -2.31
N ASP A 186 2.21 17.50 -1.79
CA ASP A 186 1.90 18.87 -1.33
C ASP A 186 1.33 19.73 -2.46
N ARG A 187 1.91 19.65 -3.66
CA ARG A 187 1.38 20.35 -4.83
C ARG A 187 -0.01 19.85 -5.23
N ALA A 188 -0.24 18.54 -5.26
CA ALA A 188 -1.53 17.96 -5.63
C ALA A 188 -2.64 18.35 -4.65
N MET A 189 -2.36 18.33 -3.34
CA MET A 189 -3.32 18.71 -2.30
C MET A 189 -3.72 20.19 -2.33
N ARG A 190 -2.96 21.06 -2.99
CA ARG A 190 -3.30 22.48 -3.20
C ARG A 190 -4.23 22.71 -4.39
N THR A 191 -4.58 21.68 -5.14
CA THR A 191 -5.54 21.77 -6.24
C THR A 191 -6.97 21.50 -5.76
N SER A 192 -7.97 21.85 -6.59
CA SER A 192 -9.38 21.54 -6.30
C SER A 192 -9.69 20.05 -6.23
N GLU A 193 -8.86 19.18 -6.81
CA GLU A 193 -9.04 17.73 -6.86
C GLU A 193 -8.30 17.02 -5.72
N GLY A 194 -7.46 17.71 -4.94
CA GLY A 194 -6.52 17.09 -4.00
C GLY A 194 -7.17 16.15 -2.97
N THR A 195 -8.39 16.44 -2.53
CA THR A 195 -9.11 15.57 -1.58
C THR A 195 -9.85 14.39 -2.23
N THR A 196 -9.96 14.36 -3.56
CA THR A 196 -10.79 13.38 -4.30
C THR A 196 -10.00 12.44 -5.20
N ILE A 197 -8.66 12.52 -5.15
CA ILE A 197 -7.78 11.66 -5.96
C ILE A 197 -6.98 10.71 -5.08
N TRP A 198 -6.68 9.56 -5.65
CA TRP A 198 -5.76 8.59 -5.03
C TRP A 198 -4.29 9.02 -5.18
N TYR A 199 -3.44 8.65 -4.26
CA TYR A 199 -2.01 8.95 -4.33
C TYR A 199 -1.34 8.39 -5.59
N LEU A 200 -1.85 7.30 -6.17
CA LEU A 200 -1.36 6.75 -7.43
C LEU A 200 -1.58 7.68 -8.62
N ARG A 201 -2.49 8.65 -8.52
CA ARG A 201 -2.59 9.73 -9.52
C ARG A 201 -1.35 10.64 -9.50
N VAL A 202 -0.79 10.87 -8.32
CA VAL A 202 0.47 11.63 -8.17
C VAL A 202 1.64 10.81 -8.75
N ILE A 203 1.67 9.51 -8.48
CA ILE A 203 2.64 8.58 -9.10
C ILE A 203 2.54 8.60 -10.62
N HIS A 204 1.32 8.60 -11.17
CA HIS A 204 1.12 8.73 -12.62
C HIS A 204 1.77 10.00 -13.19
N HIS A 205 1.61 11.14 -12.53
CA HIS A 205 2.22 12.39 -12.99
C HIS A 205 3.76 12.34 -12.92
N LEU A 206 4.33 11.75 -11.87
CA LEU A 206 5.79 11.57 -11.76
C LEU A 206 6.32 10.60 -12.83
N ALA A 207 5.54 9.57 -13.19
CA ALA A 207 5.90 8.63 -14.24
C ALA A 207 6.02 9.31 -15.61
N GLN A 208 5.24 10.35 -15.90
CA GLN A 208 5.36 11.10 -17.16
C GLN A 208 6.73 11.79 -17.33
N ASN A 209 7.44 12.04 -16.23
CA ASN A 209 8.79 12.58 -16.23
C ASN A 209 9.88 11.49 -16.26
N GLY A 210 9.50 10.21 -16.31
CA GLY A 210 10.43 9.08 -16.29
C GLY A 210 11.05 8.79 -14.93
N GLU A 211 10.43 9.25 -13.85
CA GLU A 211 10.96 9.17 -12.48
C GLU A 211 10.54 7.90 -11.74
N VAL A 212 9.66 7.06 -12.34
CA VAL A 212 9.06 5.90 -11.67
C VAL A 212 9.42 4.61 -12.40
N TRP A 213 9.90 3.64 -11.64
CA TRP A 213 10.21 2.29 -12.06
C TRP A 213 9.15 1.30 -11.58
N THR A 214 9.20 0.08 -12.11
CA THR A 214 8.36 -1.02 -11.64
C THR A 214 9.21 -2.19 -11.17
N LEU A 215 8.67 -2.95 -10.20
CA LEU A 215 9.19 -4.23 -9.74
C LEU A 215 8.10 -5.28 -9.92
N ASP A 216 8.36 -6.26 -10.79
CA ASP A 216 7.45 -7.39 -11.03
C ASP A 216 7.54 -8.38 -9.86
N ILE A 217 6.39 -8.88 -9.37
CA ILE A 217 6.35 -9.88 -8.31
C ILE A 217 6.85 -11.26 -8.75
N GLU A 218 6.89 -11.52 -10.07
CA GLU A 218 7.37 -12.78 -10.66
C GLU A 218 6.69 -14.05 -10.10
N GLY A 219 5.40 -13.95 -9.80
CA GLY A 219 4.59 -15.06 -9.31
C GLY A 219 4.65 -15.27 -7.79
N GLU A 220 5.28 -14.38 -7.03
CA GLU A 220 5.17 -14.36 -5.58
C GLU A 220 3.73 -14.08 -5.14
N GLU A 221 3.35 -14.63 -3.98
CA GLU A 221 1.97 -14.56 -3.51
C GLU A 221 1.62 -13.21 -2.88
N TRP A 222 0.48 -12.69 -3.31
CA TRP A 222 -0.15 -11.50 -2.75
C TRP A 222 -1.66 -11.57 -2.89
N GLY A 223 -2.39 -10.73 -2.17
CA GLY A 223 -3.84 -10.55 -2.31
C GLY A 223 -4.32 -9.26 -1.71
N GLU A 224 -5.35 -8.68 -2.32
CA GLU A 224 -6.08 -7.54 -1.79
C GLU A 224 -7.41 -8.02 -1.19
N VAL A 225 -7.84 -7.38 -0.10
CA VAL A 225 -9.07 -7.74 0.60
C VAL A 225 -10.03 -6.56 0.51
N ASP A 226 -10.82 -6.49 -0.54
CA ASP A 226 -11.73 -5.38 -0.82
C ASP A 226 -13.22 -5.77 -0.73
N PHE A 227 -13.52 -7.02 -1.05
CA PHE A 227 -14.87 -7.56 -1.11
C PHE A 227 -15.01 -8.82 -0.23
N PRO A 228 -16.24 -9.23 0.16
CA PRO A 228 -16.44 -10.46 0.93
C PRO A 228 -15.88 -11.73 0.27
N GLU A 229 -15.87 -11.77 -1.06
CA GLU A 229 -15.31 -12.87 -1.85
C GLU A 229 -13.79 -13.02 -1.74
N ASP A 230 -13.07 -11.96 -1.36
CA ASP A 230 -11.62 -11.97 -1.19
C ASP A 230 -11.19 -12.65 0.12
N VAL A 231 -12.10 -12.76 1.08
CA VAL A 231 -11.78 -13.26 2.43
C VAL A 231 -11.33 -14.73 2.40
N ALA A 232 -12.06 -15.61 1.69
CA ALA A 232 -11.71 -17.02 1.64
C ALA A 232 -10.39 -17.30 0.88
N PRO A 233 -10.11 -16.67 -0.27
CA PRO A 233 -8.79 -16.73 -0.91
C PRO A 233 -7.65 -16.22 -0.01
N ALA A 234 -7.83 -15.09 0.65
CA ALA A 234 -6.83 -14.52 1.56
C ALA A 234 -6.53 -15.46 2.74
N GLU A 235 -7.58 -16.06 3.36
CA GLU A 235 -7.44 -17.05 4.43
C GLU A 235 -6.63 -18.27 3.98
N ALA A 236 -6.95 -18.81 2.80
CA ALA A 236 -6.23 -19.96 2.23
C ALA A 236 -4.76 -19.64 1.96
N MET A 237 -4.48 -18.47 1.38
CA MET A 237 -3.14 -17.99 1.05
C MET A 237 -2.27 -17.86 2.31
N VAL A 238 -2.73 -17.13 3.34
CA VAL A 238 -1.93 -16.94 4.55
C VAL A 238 -1.77 -18.21 5.38
N THR A 239 -2.71 -19.16 5.26
CA THR A 239 -2.58 -20.48 5.87
C THR A 239 -1.42 -21.24 5.24
N GLY A 240 -1.24 -21.13 3.91
CA GLY A 240 -0.09 -21.68 3.19
C GLY A 240 1.26 -21.10 3.64
N TRP A 241 1.30 -19.83 4.05
CA TRP A 241 2.53 -19.19 4.52
C TRP A 241 3.03 -19.71 5.88
N ARG A 242 2.18 -20.38 6.64
CA ARG A 242 2.52 -20.99 7.94
C ARG A 242 3.06 -22.41 7.85
N ALA A 243 2.89 -23.04 6.72
CA ALA A 243 3.35 -24.41 6.48
C ALA A 243 4.82 -24.45 6.08
#